data_ab99260a7e9b9dd5ffe22e57541bc542
#
_entry.id   ab99260a7e9b9dd5ffe22e57541bc542
#
_cell.length_a   1.000
_cell.length_b   1.000
_cell.length_c   1.000
_cell.angle_alpha   90.00
_cell.angle_beta   90.00
_cell.angle_gamma   90.00
#
_symmetry.space_group_name_H-M   'P 1'
#
loop_
_entity.id
_entity.type
_entity.pdbx_description
1 polymer ?
#
loop_
_entity_poly.entity_id
_entity_poly.type
_entity_poly.pdbx_seq_one_letter_code
_entity_poly.pdbx_strand_id
1 'polypeptide(L)'
;MNFKPRWLATGIGSLPVLDPEEAVSLILEYLPEIPIWPQLPQRGPVEGMVWQYSEGMPRIRSDVKSNKIWIDAAGDLTPELERFYEHFFAGNAEYFALSREFAPGYYAMVNRLKSALPKEIRVLKGHITG
;
A
#
# COMPACT_ATOMS: atom_id res chain seq x y z
N MET A 1 3.96 -6.33 22.37
CA MET A 1 4.07 -4.86 22.51
C MET A 1 2.75 -4.34 23.07
N ASN A 2 2.76 -3.64 24.23
CA ASN A 2 1.51 -3.14 24.85
C ASN A 2 1.34 -1.64 24.50
N PHE A 3 1.06 -1.35 23.22
CA PHE A 3 0.84 0.02 22.76
C PHE A 3 -0.55 0.49 23.17
N LYS A 4 -0.61 1.65 23.84
CA LYS A 4 -1.87 2.32 24.19
C LYS A 4 -1.96 3.65 23.43
N PRO A 5 -2.90 3.82 22.49
CA PRO A 5 -2.96 5.02 21.64
C PRO A 5 -3.27 6.32 22.37
N ARG A 6 -3.96 6.29 23.51
CA ARG A 6 -4.21 7.44 24.41
C ARG A 6 -4.65 8.72 23.67
N TRP A 7 -5.56 8.59 22.71
CA TRP A 7 -6.09 9.70 21.90
C TRP A 7 -5.06 10.35 20.97
N LEU A 8 -3.96 9.68 20.65
CA LEU A 8 -3.00 10.15 19.66
C LEU A 8 -3.63 10.20 18.27
N ALA A 9 -3.32 11.26 17.52
CA ALA A 9 -3.82 11.43 16.17
C ALA A 9 -3.15 10.47 15.18
N THR A 10 -3.92 10.00 14.21
CA THR A 10 -3.44 9.25 13.05
C THR A 10 -4.34 9.52 11.86
N GLY A 11 -3.88 9.21 10.66
CA GLY A 11 -4.64 9.34 9.43
C GLY A 11 -5.19 8.02 8.89
N ILE A 12 -5.90 8.10 7.77
CA ILE A 12 -6.40 6.93 7.02
C ILE A 12 -5.39 6.53 5.93
N GLY A 13 -4.97 7.45 5.07
CA GLY A 13 -3.96 7.16 4.01
C GLY A 13 -3.96 8.14 2.85
N SER A 14 -5.12 8.45 2.30
CA SER A 14 -5.24 9.27 1.10
C SER A 14 -4.93 10.75 1.33
N LEU A 15 -4.03 11.31 0.52
CA LEU A 15 -3.68 12.72 0.52
C LEU A 15 -3.87 13.33 -0.86
N PRO A 16 -4.29 14.62 -0.94
CA PRO A 16 -4.55 15.32 -2.20
C PRO A 16 -3.28 15.95 -2.79
N VAL A 17 -2.16 15.26 -2.74
CA VAL A 17 -0.88 15.69 -3.31
C VAL A 17 -0.38 14.68 -4.33
N LEU A 18 0.55 15.10 -5.18
CA LEU A 18 1.10 14.27 -6.26
C LEU A 18 2.49 13.74 -5.93
N ASP A 19 3.26 14.46 -5.12
CA ASP A 19 4.63 14.09 -4.76
C ASP A 19 4.65 13.20 -3.51
N PRO A 20 5.19 11.97 -3.60
CA PRO A 20 5.31 11.07 -2.47
C PRO A 20 6.17 11.60 -1.31
N GLU A 21 7.23 12.35 -1.60
CA GLU A 21 8.11 12.92 -0.58
C GLU A 21 7.46 14.11 0.15
N GLU A 22 6.69 14.93 -0.57
CA GLU A 22 5.85 15.96 0.01
C GLU A 22 4.82 15.33 0.95
N ALA A 23 4.12 14.29 0.49
CA ALA A 23 3.13 13.57 1.29
C ALA A 23 3.71 13.00 2.59
N VAL A 24 4.89 12.37 2.51
CA VAL A 24 5.60 11.86 3.68
C VAL A 24 5.98 12.97 4.64
N SER A 25 6.46 14.10 4.12
CA SER A 25 6.84 15.26 4.94
C SER A 25 5.65 15.81 5.72
N LEU A 26 4.49 15.98 5.06
CA LEU A 26 3.25 16.41 5.70
C LEU A 26 2.80 15.42 6.80
N ILE A 27 2.85 14.12 6.52
CA ILE A 27 2.45 13.11 7.51
C ILE A 27 3.36 13.16 8.74
N LEU A 28 4.67 13.24 8.56
CA LEU A 28 5.61 13.28 9.68
C LEU A 28 5.51 14.59 10.47
N GLU A 29 5.12 15.69 9.83
CA GLU A 29 4.87 16.97 10.50
C GLU A 29 3.60 16.96 11.36
N TYR A 30 2.48 16.46 10.81
CA TYR A 30 1.18 16.55 11.47
C TYR A 30 0.78 15.30 12.26
N LEU A 31 1.39 14.14 11.99
CA LEU A 31 1.13 12.86 12.66
C LEU A 31 2.44 12.22 13.16
N PRO A 32 3.25 12.94 13.94
CA PRO A 32 4.60 12.50 14.27
C PRO A 32 4.66 11.21 15.12
N GLU A 33 3.64 10.93 15.92
CA GLU A 33 3.67 9.79 16.84
C GLU A 33 3.10 8.51 16.25
N ILE A 34 2.07 8.62 15.37
CA ILE A 34 1.46 7.48 14.67
C ILE A 34 1.31 7.83 13.18
N PRO A 35 2.43 7.98 12.46
CA PRO A 35 2.35 8.23 11.02
C PRO A 35 1.75 7.04 10.27
N ILE A 36 1.22 7.34 9.10
CA ILE A 36 0.73 6.38 8.11
C ILE A 36 1.64 6.42 6.88
N TRP A 37 1.58 5.42 6.02
CA TRP A 37 2.13 5.61 4.68
C TRP A 37 1.06 6.23 3.75
N PRO A 38 1.43 7.21 2.90
CA PRO A 38 0.45 7.92 2.08
C PRO A 38 0.01 7.10 0.87
N GLN A 39 -1.29 7.23 0.53
CA GLN A 39 -1.85 6.91 -0.78
C GLN A 39 -2.12 8.22 -1.52
N LEU A 40 -1.86 8.25 -2.83
CA LEU A 40 -1.88 9.46 -3.65
C LEU A 40 -2.87 9.34 -4.82
N PRO A 41 -4.19 9.28 -4.56
CA PRO A 41 -5.20 8.95 -5.57
C PRO A 41 -5.26 9.93 -6.75
N GLN A 42 -4.74 11.15 -6.59
CA GLN A 42 -4.63 12.10 -7.71
C GLN A 42 -3.57 11.71 -8.75
N ARG A 43 -2.66 10.78 -8.43
CA ARG A 43 -1.68 10.24 -9.40
C ARG A 43 -2.33 9.30 -10.41
N GLY A 44 -3.45 8.69 -10.05
CA GLY A 44 -4.18 7.78 -10.93
C GLY A 44 -4.87 6.64 -10.19
N PRO A 45 -5.65 5.82 -10.92
CA PRO A 45 -6.44 4.74 -10.33
C PRO A 45 -5.61 3.67 -9.62
N VAL A 46 -4.38 3.42 -10.05
CA VAL A 46 -3.47 2.43 -9.44
C VAL A 46 -3.13 2.71 -7.98
N GLU A 47 -3.26 3.95 -7.54
CA GLU A 47 -3.08 4.38 -6.15
C GLU A 47 -4.31 4.10 -5.26
N GLY A 48 -5.40 3.67 -5.85
CA GLY A 48 -6.60 3.26 -5.09
C GLY A 48 -6.41 1.92 -4.38
N MET A 49 -7.01 1.75 -3.21
CA MET A 49 -6.88 0.53 -2.41
C MET A 49 -7.23 -0.74 -3.19
N VAL A 50 -8.29 -0.72 -3.99
CA VAL A 50 -8.70 -1.90 -4.78
C VAL A 50 -7.61 -2.30 -5.76
N TRP A 51 -7.00 -1.34 -6.42
CA TRP A 51 -5.90 -1.57 -7.36
C TRP A 51 -4.67 -2.11 -6.64
N GLN A 52 -4.23 -1.44 -5.58
CA GLN A 52 -3.04 -1.81 -4.82
C GLN A 52 -3.13 -3.23 -4.27
N TYR A 53 -4.25 -3.59 -3.64
CA TYR A 53 -4.39 -4.90 -3.00
C TYR A 53 -4.87 -6.03 -3.92
N SER A 54 -5.16 -5.72 -5.18
CA SER A 54 -5.42 -6.73 -6.21
C SER A 54 -4.19 -7.08 -7.04
N GLU A 55 -3.09 -6.35 -6.85
CA GLU A 55 -1.82 -6.63 -7.55
C GLU A 55 -1.35 -8.06 -7.23
N GLY A 56 -1.04 -8.84 -8.25
CA GLY A 56 -0.63 -10.24 -8.10
C GLY A 56 -1.74 -11.25 -7.82
N MET A 57 -3.00 -10.82 -7.66
CA MET A 57 -4.11 -11.77 -7.49
C MET A 57 -4.43 -12.52 -8.79
N PRO A 58 -4.75 -13.83 -8.70
CA PRO A 58 -5.12 -14.63 -9.88
C PRO A 58 -6.30 -14.02 -10.62
N ARG A 59 -6.24 -14.06 -11.95
CA ARG A 59 -7.30 -13.62 -12.87
C ARG A 59 -7.68 -12.15 -12.79
N ILE A 60 -6.99 -11.34 -12.01
CA ILE A 60 -7.17 -9.90 -12.08
C ILE A 60 -6.66 -9.37 -13.42
N ARG A 61 -7.51 -8.61 -14.06
CA ARG A 61 -7.21 -7.84 -15.27
C ARG A 61 -7.57 -6.39 -15.03
N SER A 62 -6.80 -5.51 -15.62
CA SER A 62 -6.98 -4.07 -15.41
C SER A 62 -6.75 -3.27 -16.69
N ASP A 63 -7.48 -2.18 -16.81
CA ASP A 63 -7.27 -1.15 -17.82
C ASP A 63 -7.23 0.21 -17.14
N VAL A 64 -6.02 0.74 -16.97
CA VAL A 64 -5.78 2.02 -16.29
C VAL A 64 -6.44 3.18 -17.04
N LYS A 65 -6.48 3.13 -18.38
CA LYS A 65 -7.06 4.22 -19.19
C LYS A 65 -8.56 4.37 -19.00
N SER A 66 -9.27 3.24 -18.88
CA SER A 66 -10.71 3.24 -18.63
C SER A 66 -11.09 3.17 -17.15
N ASN A 67 -10.09 3.16 -16.25
CA ASN A 67 -10.25 2.98 -14.81
C ASN A 67 -11.10 1.75 -14.47
N LYS A 68 -10.78 0.61 -15.09
CA LYS A 68 -11.48 -0.64 -14.89
C LYS A 68 -10.55 -1.71 -14.32
N ILE A 69 -11.07 -2.45 -13.36
CA ILE A 69 -10.46 -3.66 -12.84
C ILE A 69 -11.54 -4.74 -12.74
N TRP A 70 -11.22 -5.96 -13.15
CA TRP A 70 -12.19 -7.06 -13.14
C TRP A 70 -11.50 -8.41 -12.98
N ILE A 71 -12.28 -9.40 -12.60
CA ILE A 71 -11.85 -10.79 -12.61
C ILE A 71 -12.19 -11.39 -13.97
N ASP A 72 -11.18 -11.90 -14.68
CA ASP A 72 -11.38 -12.61 -15.92
C ASP A 72 -11.86 -14.04 -15.63
N ALA A 73 -13.13 -14.29 -15.82
CA ALA A 73 -13.75 -15.59 -15.59
C ALA A 73 -13.59 -16.58 -16.78
N ALA A 74 -12.95 -16.18 -17.89
CA ALA A 74 -12.79 -17.03 -19.07
C ALA A 74 -11.62 -18.01 -18.94
N GLY A 75 -11.82 -19.26 -19.38
CA GLY A 75 -10.77 -20.28 -19.43
C GLY A 75 -10.43 -20.93 -18.10
N ASP A 76 -9.32 -21.70 -18.11
CA ASP A 76 -8.88 -22.45 -16.94
C ASP A 76 -8.18 -21.55 -15.93
N LEU A 77 -8.66 -21.57 -14.70
CA LEU A 77 -8.12 -20.83 -13.57
C LEU A 77 -6.96 -21.55 -12.88
N THR A 78 -6.88 -22.86 -13.07
CA THR A 78 -5.96 -23.73 -12.30
C THR A 78 -4.51 -23.28 -12.31
N PRO A 79 -3.90 -22.93 -13.47
CA PRO A 79 -2.48 -22.58 -13.48
C PRO A 79 -2.14 -21.31 -12.68
N GLU A 80 -3.03 -20.31 -12.72
CA GLU A 80 -2.82 -19.06 -11.97
C GLU A 80 -3.02 -19.27 -10.45
N LEU A 81 -4.00 -20.12 -10.06
CA LEU A 81 -4.20 -20.50 -8.66
C LEU A 81 -3.04 -21.36 -8.12
N GLU A 82 -2.57 -22.33 -8.87
CA GLU A 82 -1.43 -23.14 -8.47
C GLU A 82 -0.22 -22.27 -8.19
N ARG A 83 0.13 -21.37 -9.11
CA ARG A 83 1.21 -20.42 -8.92
C ARG A 83 1.03 -19.53 -7.68
N PHE A 84 -0.18 -19.02 -7.48
CA PHE A 84 -0.49 -18.21 -6.31
C PHE A 84 -0.25 -19.00 -5.01
N TYR A 85 -0.76 -20.22 -4.92
CA TYR A 85 -0.61 -21.05 -3.73
C TYR A 85 0.84 -21.56 -3.56
N GLU A 86 1.58 -21.82 -4.62
CA GLU A 86 3.01 -22.12 -4.54
C GLU A 86 3.76 -20.99 -3.81
N HIS A 87 3.56 -19.75 -4.22
CA HIS A 87 4.16 -18.60 -3.55
C HIS A 87 3.67 -18.43 -2.11
N PHE A 88 2.37 -18.63 -1.87
CA PHE A 88 1.79 -18.54 -0.53
C PHE A 88 2.39 -19.57 0.43
N PHE A 89 2.44 -20.84 0.04
CA PHE A 89 2.99 -21.91 0.88
C PHE A 89 4.50 -21.84 1.02
N ALA A 90 5.20 -21.31 0.02
CA ALA A 90 6.63 -21.04 0.11
C ALA A 90 6.99 -19.85 1.01
N GLY A 91 5.98 -19.09 1.49
CA GLY A 91 6.22 -17.87 2.27
C GLY A 91 6.89 -16.75 1.47
N ASN A 92 6.72 -16.74 0.15
CA ASN A 92 7.32 -15.75 -0.74
C ASN A 92 6.58 -14.40 -0.62
N ALA A 93 6.92 -13.62 0.40
CA ALA A 93 6.30 -12.32 0.64
C ALA A 93 6.54 -11.30 -0.49
N GLU A 94 7.62 -11.47 -1.26
CA GLU A 94 7.96 -10.56 -2.36
C GLU A 94 6.95 -10.65 -3.51
N TYR A 95 6.38 -11.83 -3.74
CA TYR A 95 5.32 -12.02 -4.73
C TYR A 95 4.04 -11.24 -4.40
N PHE A 96 3.77 -11.02 -3.10
CA PHE A 96 2.60 -10.32 -2.59
C PHE A 96 2.87 -8.87 -2.22
N ALA A 97 4.10 -8.39 -2.45
CA ALA A 97 4.47 -7.03 -2.12
C ALA A 97 3.85 -6.03 -3.10
N LEU A 98 3.40 -4.89 -2.58
CA LEU A 98 2.97 -3.76 -3.40
C LEU A 98 4.13 -3.28 -4.28
N SER A 99 3.90 -3.02 -5.56
CA SER A 99 4.92 -2.47 -6.43
C SER A 99 5.17 -0.97 -6.17
N ARG A 100 6.32 -0.49 -6.64
CA ARG A 100 6.64 0.95 -6.58
C ARG A 100 5.73 1.80 -7.48
N GLU A 101 5.15 1.21 -8.50
CA GLU A 101 4.20 1.86 -9.38
C GLU A 101 2.88 2.12 -8.65
N PHE A 102 2.40 1.12 -7.90
CA PHE A 102 1.10 1.16 -7.23
C PHE A 102 1.14 1.83 -5.85
N ALA A 103 2.29 1.84 -5.20
CA ALA A 103 2.40 2.39 -3.85
C ALA A 103 3.68 3.25 -3.65
N PRO A 104 3.93 4.28 -4.47
CA PRO A 104 5.11 5.12 -4.34
C PRO A 104 5.21 5.80 -2.98
N GLY A 105 4.08 6.17 -2.38
CA GLY A 105 4.04 6.77 -1.04
C GLY A 105 4.50 5.80 0.06
N TYR A 106 4.19 4.50 -0.06
CA TYR A 106 4.74 3.48 0.85
C TYR A 106 6.27 3.44 0.77
N TYR A 107 6.81 3.38 -0.44
CA TYR A 107 8.26 3.32 -0.61
C TYR A 107 8.98 4.60 -0.19
N ALA A 108 8.39 5.77 -0.42
CA ALA A 108 8.91 7.05 0.08
C ALA A 108 8.97 7.04 1.62
N MET A 109 7.89 6.62 2.30
CA MET A 109 7.87 6.49 3.75
C MET A 109 8.94 5.51 4.25
N VAL A 110 9.04 4.32 3.67
CA VAL A 110 10.05 3.32 4.05
C VAL A 110 11.46 3.87 3.88
N ASN A 111 11.75 4.54 2.76
CA ASN A 111 13.06 5.14 2.51
C ASN A 111 13.38 6.24 3.52
N ARG A 112 12.43 7.12 3.83
CA ARG A 112 12.58 8.18 4.81
C ARG A 112 12.89 7.62 6.20
N LEU A 113 12.14 6.61 6.63
CA LEU A 113 12.34 5.98 7.95
C LEU A 113 13.63 5.16 8.04
N LYS A 114 14.09 4.57 6.94
CA LYS A 114 15.40 3.89 6.89
C LYS A 114 16.57 4.86 6.97
N SER A 115 16.44 6.05 6.38
CA SER A 115 17.50 7.06 6.42
C SER A 115 17.55 7.83 7.75
N ALA A 116 16.39 8.12 8.33
CA ALA A 116 16.29 8.81 9.61
C ALA A 116 14.98 8.44 10.29
N LEU A 117 15.03 7.69 11.38
CA LEU A 117 13.84 7.37 12.18
C LEU A 117 13.62 8.48 13.21
N PRO A 118 12.54 9.28 13.10
CA PRO A 118 12.20 10.29 14.08
C PRO A 118 11.90 9.68 15.46
N LYS A 119 12.39 10.29 16.51
CA LYS A 119 12.25 9.78 17.90
C LYS A 119 10.81 9.83 18.40
N GLU A 120 10.01 10.67 17.82
CA GLU A 120 8.59 10.89 18.13
C GLU A 120 7.73 9.70 17.71
N ILE A 121 8.16 8.94 16.70
CA ILE A 121 7.39 7.81 16.19
C ILE A 121 7.30 6.70 17.21
N ARG A 122 6.09 6.37 17.63
CA ARG A 122 5.78 5.25 18.53
C ARG A 122 5.35 4.01 17.77
N VAL A 123 4.59 4.20 16.72
CA VAL A 123 4.05 3.13 15.85
C VAL A 123 3.89 3.68 14.45
N LEU A 124 4.24 2.89 13.46
CA LEU A 124 3.84 3.13 12.06
C LEU A 124 2.55 2.37 11.80
N LYS A 125 1.51 3.09 11.37
CA LYS A 125 0.23 2.48 11.03
C LYS A 125 0.22 2.04 9.57
N GLY A 126 0.04 0.75 9.36
CA GLY A 126 -0.35 0.18 8.07
C GLY A 126 -1.87 0.14 7.91
N HIS A 127 -2.35 0.09 6.69
CA HIS A 127 -3.75 -0.17 6.39
C HIS A 127 -3.83 -1.30 5.37
N ILE A 128 -4.87 -2.09 5.48
CA ILE A 128 -5.19 -3.16 4.56
C ILE A 128 -6.67 -3.05 4.21
N THR A 129 -7.01 -3.53 3.01
CA THR A 129 -8.40 -3.68 2.59
C THR A 129 -8.83 -5.12 2.83
N GLY A 130 -9.96 -5.30 3.47
CA GLY A 130 -10.59 -6.59 3.72
C GLY A 130 -11.91 -6.71 2.99
#